data_677cad84f045451b6a65240f015da801
#
_entry.id   677cad84f045451b6a65240f015da801
#
_cell.length_a   1.000
_cell.length_b   1.000
_cell.length_c   1.000
_cell.angle_alpha   90.00
_cell.angle_beta   90.00
_cell.angle_gamma   90.00
#
_symmetry.space_group_name_H-M   'P 1'
#
loop_
_entity.id
_entity.type
_entity.pdbx_description
1 polymer ?
#
loop_
_entity_poly.entity_id
_entity_poly.type
_entity_poly.pdbx_seq_one_letter_code
_entity_poly.pdbx_strand_id
1 'polypeptide(L)' 'MGHFYRFKRGDRVTIITGSYRRCTGVVDSAVFQRTTDHPDEYALGYHIVLDSGLVVTVRWDEVAL' A
#
# COMPACT_ATOMS: atom_id res chain seq x y z
N MET A 1 -15.29 14.25 -3.57
CA MET A 1 -14.76 14.04 -3.25
C MET A 1 -13.98 13.20 -2.85
N GLY A 2 -13.68 12.71 -2.28
CA GLY A 2 -12.97 11.65 -1.68
C GLY A 2 -12.17 10.79 -2.54
N HIS A 3 -11.25 11.31 -3.19
CA HIS A 3 -10.45 10.50 -4.08
C HIS A 3 -9.19 10.07 -3.39
N PHE A 4 -9.35 9.45 -2.24
CA PHE A 4 -8.22 9.05 -1.42
C PHE A 4 -7.57 7.80 -1.95
N TYR A 5 -8.34 6.93 -2.58
CA TYR A 5 -7.83 5.66 -3.07
C TYR A 5 -7.65 5.74 -4.58
N ARG A 6 -6.40 5.94 -5.00
CA ARG A 6 -6.09 6.05 -6.43
C ARG A 6 -5.98 4.70 -7.12
N PHE A 7 -5.76 3.66 -6.36
CA PHE A 7 -5.55 2.34 -6.91
C PHE A 7 -6.67 1.41 -6.50
N LYS A 8 -6.88 0.39 -7.28
CA LYS A 8 -7.90 -0.60 -7.02
C LYS A 8 -7.29 -1.99 -7.05
N ARG A 9 -8.05 -2.94 -6.57
CA ARG A 9 -7.63 -4.33 -6.55
C ARG A 9 -7.15 -4.75 -7.93
N GLY A 10 -5.99 -5.39 -7.97
CA GLY A 10 -5.40 -5.86 -9.19
C GLY A 10 -4.40 -4.90 -9.83
N ASP A 11 -4.37 -3.65 -9.38
CA ASP A 11 -3.39 -2.70 -9.92
C ASP A 11 -1.99 -3.09 -9.48
N ARG A 12 -1.06 -3.02 -10.43
CA ARG A 12 0.33 -3.29 -10.13
C ARG A 12 1.00 -1.99 -9.73
N VAL A 13 1.69 -2.01 -8.60
CA VAL A 13 2.26 -0.80 -8.01
C VAL A 13 3.68 -1.05 -7.51
N THR A 14 4.39 0.05 -7.27
CA THR A 14 5.71 0.03 -6.66
C THR A 14 5.63 0.80 -5.36
N ILE A 15 6.24 0.26 -4.31
CA ILE A 15 6.36 0.97 -3.03
C ILE A 15 7.53 1.93 -3.17
N ILE A 16 7.28 3.21 -2.91
CA ILE A 16 8.24 4.26 -3.21
C ILE A 16 8.97 4.80 -1.98
N THR A 17 8.52 4.43 -0.79
CA THR A 17 9.18 4.88 0.44
C THR A 17 8.91 3.86 1.55
N GLY A 18 9.70 3.93 2.61
CA GLY A 18 9.55 3.06 3.76
C GLY A 18 10.41 1.81 3.68
N SER A 19 10.13 0.86 4.56
CA SER A 19 10.92 -0.37 4.68
C SER A 19 10.93 -1.22 3.43
N TYR A 20 9.87 -1.13 2.64
CA TYR A 20 9.70 -1.95 1.45
C TYR A 20 9.85 -1.16 0.15
N ARG A 21 10.49 0.02 0.23
CA ARG A 21 10.67 0.83 -0.99
C ARG A 21 11.37 0.02 -2.07
N ARG A 22 10.95 0.25 -3.31
CA ARG A 22 11.40 -0.42 -4.52
C ARG A 22 10.82 -1.81 -4.72
N CYS A 23 10.07 -2.31 -3.75
CA CYS A 23 9.36 -3.57 -3.94
C CYS A 23 8.14 -3.32 -4.81
N THR A 24 7.82 -4.30 -5.64
CA THR A 24 6.64 -4.25 -6.50
C THR A 24 5.64 -5.31 -6.08
N GLY A 25 4.39 -5.06 -6.38
CA GLY A 25 3.34 -6.01 -6.07
C GLY A 25 2.02 -5.58 -6.65
N VAL A 26 0.97 -6.20 -6.16
CA VAL A 26 -0.39 -5.99 -6.65
C VAL A 26 -1.28 -5.56 -5.48
N VAL A 27 -2.10 -4.57 -5.73
CA VAL A 27 -3.06 -4.11 -4.73
C VAL A 27 -4.10 -5.19 -4.50
N ASP A 28 -4.27 -5.58 -3.23
CA ASP A 28 -5.29 -6.53 -2.84
C ASP A 28 -6.56 -5.81 -2.38
N SER A 29 -6.39 -4.78 -1.58
CA SER A 29 -7.55 -4.03 -1.07
C SER A 29 -7.12 -2.65 -0.60
N ALA A 30 -8.10 -1.75 -0.53
CA ALA A 30 -7.93 -0.43 0.06
C ALA A 30 -8.43 -0.51 1.51
N VAL A 31 -7.70 0.10 2.41
CA VAL A 31 -7.96 -0.04 3.83
C VAL A 31 -7.80 1.29 4.57
N PHE A 32 -8.33 1.35 5.76
CA PHE A 32 -8.04 2.41 6.71
C PHE A 32 -7.62 1.73 8.00
N GLN A 33 -6.32 1.65 8.22
CA GLN A 33 -5.79 0.94 9.38
C GLN A 33 -4.34 1.34 9.61
N ARG A 34 -3.73 0.75 10.63
CA ARG A 34 -2.31 0.92 10.88
C ARG A 34 -1.54 0.26 9.75
N THR A 35 -0.44 0.88 9.36
CA THR A 35 0.37 0.37 8.27
C THR A 35 1.68 -0.19 8.78
N THR A 36 2.37 -0.94 7.95
CA THR A 36 3.59 -1.65 8.34
C THR A 36 4.64 -0.71 8.91
N ASP A 37 4.87 0.43 8.28
CA ASP A 37 5.89 1.37 8.72
C ASP A 37 5.38 2.44 9.67
N HIS A 38 4.08 2.49 9.93
CA HIS A 38 3.47 3.48 10.83
C HIS A 38 2.47 2.80 11.76
N PRO A 39 2.96 1.92 12.64
CA PRO A 39 2.06 1.12 13.47
C PRO A 39 1.32 1.91 14.55
N ASP A 40 1.71 3.15 14.75
CA ASP A 40 1.11 3.97 15.80
C ASP A 40 -0.08 4.80 15.36
N GLU A 41 -0.38 4.79 14.08
CA GLU A 41 -1.47 5.62 13.59
C GLU A 41 -2.30 4.92 12.52
N TYR A 42 -3.56 5.29 12.44
CA TYR A 42 -4.43 4.83 11.36
C TYR A 42 -4.27 5.75 10.16
N ALA A 43 -4.28 5.16 8.98
CA ALA A 43 -4.15 5.92 7.75
C ALA A 43 -4.87 5.20 6.62
N LEU A 44 -5.26 5.96 5.62
CA LEU A 44 -5.73 5.41 4.36
C LEU A 44 -4.55 4.71 3.69
N GLY A 45 -4.76 3.52 3.18
CA GLY A 45 -3.68 2.77 2.57
C GLY A 45 -4.17 1.58 1.79
N TYR A 46 -3.25 0.66 1.54
CA TYR A 46 -3.52 -0.52 0.74
C TYR A 46 -2.83 -1.74 1.32
N HIS A 47 -3.49 -2.88 1.18
CA HIS A 47 -2.82 -4.16 1.32
C HIS A 47 -2.19 -4.48 -0.03
N ILE A 48 -0.89 -4.73 -0.04
CA ILE A 48 -0.15 -5.04 -1.25
C ILE A 48 0.43 -6.44 -1.12
N VAL A 49 0.16 -7.29 -2.10
CA VAL A 49 0.81 -8.59 -2.19
C VAL A 49 2.06 -8.39 -3.02
N LEU A 50 3.20 -8.44 -2.36
CA LEU A 50 4.48 -8.24 -3.03
C LEU A 50 4.78 -9.42 -3.96
N ASP A 51 5.68 -9.21 -4.91
CA ASP A 51 6.08 -10.27 -5.83
C ASP A 51 6.65 -11.47 -5.09
N SER A 52 7.20 -11.26 -3.90
CA SER A 52 7.70 -12.35 -3.05
C SER A 52 6.59 -13.17 -2.40
N GLY A 53 5.36 -12.68 -2.44
CA GLY A 53 4.23 -13.30 -1.75
C GLY A 53 3.94 -12.70 -0.39
N LEU A 54 4.82 -11.87 0.13
CA LEU A 54 4.58 -11.19 1.40
C LEU A 54 3.49 -10.14 1.23
N VAL A 55 2.57 -10.07 2.20
CA VAL A 55 1.52 -9.06 2.18
C VAL A 55 1.91 -7.96 3.17
N VAL A 56 1.95 -6.72 2.69
CA VAL A 56 2.26 -5.56 3.52
C VAL A 56 1.12 -4.57 3.44
N THR A 57 1.03 -3.72 4.45
CA THR A 57 0.06 -2.63 4.47
C THR A 57 0.84 -1.33 4.39
N VAL A 58 0.56 -0.52 3.39
CA VAL A 58 1.26 0.74 3.16
C VAL A 58 0.28 1.89 3.08
N ARG A 59 0.79 3.09 3.40
CA ARG A 59 -0.04 4.29 3.32
C ARG A 59 -0.27 4.64 1.86
N TRP A 60 -1.36 5.38 1.62
CA TRP A 60 -1.76 5.78 0.28
C TRP A 60 -0.65 6.54 -0.46
N ASP A 61 0.19 7.27 0.28
CA ASP A 61 1.25 8.09 -0.31
C ASP A 61 2.59 7.36 -0.41
N GLU A 62 2.61 6.07 -0.08
CA GLU A 62 3.83 5.28 -0.15
C GLU A 62 3.90 4.41 -1.38
N VAL A 63 2.94 4.51 -2.28
CA VAL A 63 2.87 3.68 -3.49
C VAL A 63 2.64 4.52 -4.73
N ALA A 64 3.10 4.00 -5.86
CA ALA A 64 2.90 4.60 -7.18
C ALA A 64 2.79 3.49 -8.22
N LEU A 65 2.33 3.84 -9.38
CA LEU A 65 2.27 2.89 -10.50
C LEU A 65 3.66 2.53 -11.01
#